data_faffe51191d5ef41274a5087c6e74f91
#
_entry.id   faffe51191d5ef41274a5087c6e74f91
#
_cell.length_a   1.000
_cell.length_b   1.000
_cell.length_c   1.000
_cell.angle_alpha   90.00
_cell.angle_beta   90.00
_cell.angle_gamma   90.00
#
_symmetry.space_group_name_H-M   'P 1'
#
loop_
_entity.id
_entity.type
_entity.pdbx_description
1 polymer ?
#
loop_
_entity_poly.entity_id
_entity_poly.type
_entity_poly.pdbx_seq_one_letter_code
_entity_poly.pdbx_strand_id
1 'polypeptide(L)'
;QMAFILSDSPFQNWYTATTERADRWFGPWTRIFTPMLKVFVRLRAGVSFDDASSISHVAKIKAPLFLIHSEGDNDTGSHQSVNISKHIPESSVFHHTQWGSDHTHDITAHTDKYKALVENFKAKYVPRWSECDTETLGSNSILENEPPLKGLNISLN
;
A
#
# COMPACT_ATOMS: atom_id res chain seq x y z
N GLN A 1 -2.34 -5.95 -21.32
CA GLN A 1 -1.36 -5.17 -20.53
C GLN A 1 -2.09 -4.53 -19.37
N MET A 2 -1.52 -4.62 -18.15
CA MET A 2 -2.10 -4.02 -16.96
C MET A 2 -1.91 -2.50 -17.03
N ALA A 3 -2.99 -1.72 -16.81
CA ALA A 3 -2.94 -0.27 -16.91
C ALA A 3 -2.21 0.37 -15.71
N PHE A 4 -2.54 -0.05 -14.50
CA PHE A 4 -1.89 0.35 -13.25
C PHE A 4 -2.20 -0.65 -12.15
N ILE A 5 -1.54 -0.51 -11.02
CA ILE A 5 -1.77 -1.30 -9.81
C ILE A 5 -2.14 -0.34 -8.68
N LEU A 6 -3.23 -0.64 -7.98
CA LEU A 6 -3.60 -0.01 -6.73
C LEU A 6 -3.36 -1.00 -5.60
N SER A 7 -2.58 -0.61 -4.61
CA SER A 7 -2.25 -1.44 -3.46
C SER A 7 -2.54 -0.67 -2.17
N ASP A 8 -3.52 -1.15 -1.43
CA ASP A 8 -3.97 -0.54 -0.18
C ASP A 8 -3.50 -1.38 1.01
N SER A 9 -2.85 -0.73 1.97
CA SER A 9 -2.37 -1.31 3.22
C SER A 9 -1.58 -2.62 3.06
N PRO A 10 -0.65 -2.74 2.09
CA PRO A 10 0.08 -3.98 1.89
C PRO A 10 1.10 -4.23 2.99
N PHE A 11 1.39 -5.49 3.20
CA PHE A 11 2.51 -5.93 4.03
C PHE A 11 3.78 -6.14 3.18
N GLN A 12 4.93 -5.90 3.78
CA GLN A 12 6.22 -6.05 3.09
C GLN A 12 6.57 -7.51 2.79
N ASN A 13 6.24 -8.42 3.70
CA ASN A 13 6.37 -9.87 3.55
C ASN A 13 5.54 -10.61 4.60
N TRP A 14 5.20 -11.87 4.34
CA TRP A 14 4.37 -12.68 5.23
C TRP A 14 5.00 -12.91 6.60
N TYR A 15 6.31 -13.05 6.67
CA TYR A 15 6.98 -13.28 7.93
C TYR A 15 6.76 -12.11 8.90
N THR A 16 7.02 -10.88 8.43
CA THR A 16 6.83 -9.67 9.23
C THR A 16 5.37 -9.49 9.64
N ALA A 17 4.44 -9.60 8.68
CA ALA A 17 3.01 -9.46 8.94
C ALA A 17 2.51 -10.47 9.98
N THR A 18 2.89 -11.74 9.83
CA THR A 18 2.50 -12.80 10.76
C THR A 18 3.10 -12.58 12.15
N THR A 19 4.37 -12.21 12.23
CA THR A 19 5.06 -11.99 13.49
C THR A 19 4.48 -10.81 14.26
N GLU A 20 4.26 -9.67 13.59
CA GLU A 20 3.69 -8.47 14.20
C GLU A 20 2.25 -8.71 14.68
N ARG A 21 1.46 -9.43 13.89
CA ARG A 21 0.10 -9.79 14.27
C ARG A 21 0.06 -10.74 15.46
N ALA A 22 0.93 -11.75 15.48
CA ALA A 22 1.06 -12.67 16.60
C ALA A 22 1.52 -11.95 17.88
N ASP A 23 2.50 -11.06 17.77
CA ASP A 23 2.98 -10.25 18.90
C ASP A 23 1.87 -9.38 19.50
N ARG A 24 1.01 -8.82 18.67
CA ARG A 24 -0.09 -7.97 19.11
C ARG A 24 -1.16 -8.76 19.88
N TRP A 25 -1.50 -9.96 19.43
CA TRP A 25 -2.57 -10.75 20.03
C TRP A 25 -2.12 -11.59 21.22
N PHE A 26 -0.91 -12.10 21.17
CA PHE A 26 -0.40 -13.08 22.12
C PHE A 26 0.84 -12.62 22.87
N GLY A 27 1.45 -11.49 22.47
CA GLY A 27 2.66 -10.95 23.06
C GLY A 27 3.95 -11.41 22.37
N PRO A 28 5.08 -10.76 22.69
CA PRO A 28 6.34 -10.92 21.95
C PRO A 28 7.01 -12.29 22.09
N TRP A 29 6.59 -13.10 23.06
CA TRP A 29 7.07 -14.47 23.23
C TRP A 29 6.73 -15.39 22.05
N THR A 30 5.73 -15.02 21.23
CA THR A 30 5.35 -15.75 20.01
C THR A 30 6.46 -15.80 18.97
N ARG A 31 7.41 -14.87 19.02
CA ARG A 31 8.59 -14.83 18.10
C ARG A 31 9.42 -16.12 18.16
N ILE A 32 9.37 -16.83 19.27
CA ILE A 32 10.04 -18.13 19.42
C ILE A 32 9.42 -19.18 18.48
N PHE A 33 8.11 -19.09 18.23
CA PHE A 33 7.37 -20.05 17.40
C PHE A 33 7.29 -19.68 15.93
N THR A 34 7.50 -18.42 15.58
CA THR A 34 7.41 -17.96 14.18
C THR A 34 8.36 -18.69 13.23
N PRO A 35 9.63 -18.99 13.60
CA PRO A 35 10.52 -19.79 12.75
C PRO A 35 9.98 -21.21 12.52
N MET A 36 9.38 -21.83 13.56
CA MET A 36 8.79 -23.17 13.44
C MET A 36 7.57 -23.15 12.52
N LEU A 37 6.74 -22.10 12.58
CA LEU A 37 5.62 -21.90 11.65
C LEU A 37 6.11 -21.80 10.19
N LYS A 38 7.23 -21.10 9.95
CA LYS A 38 7.87 -21.01 8.64
C LYS A 38 8.24 -22.38 8.07
N VAL A 39 8.86 -23.22 8.90
CA VAL A 39 9.22 -24.61 8.52
C VAL A 39 7.95 -25.43 8.26
N PHE A 40 6.96 -25.34 9.13
CA PHE A 40 5.70 -26.08 8.99
C PHE A 40 4.98 -25.72 7.69
N VAL A 41 4.83 -24.44 7.36
CA VAL A 41 4.20 -23.98 6.12
C VAL A 41 4.96 -24.52 4.90
N ARG A 42 6.30 -24.45 4.91
CA ARG A 42 7.12 -25.00 3.83
C ARG A 42 6.90 -26.50 3.63
N LEU A 43 6.86 -27.26 4.71
CA LEU A 43 6.67 -28.72 4.63
C LEU A 43 5.25 -29.11 4.22
N ARG A 44 4.25 -28.35 4.68
CA ARG A 44 2.83 -28.69 4.47
C ARG A 44 2.25 -28.15 3.16
N ALA A 45 2.65 -26.95 2.77
CA ALA A 45 2.12 -26.26 1.60
C ALA A 45 3.11 -26.14 0.43
N GLY A 46 4.39 -26.53 0.64
CA GLY A 46 5.42 -26.44 -0.40
C GLY A 46 5.87 -25.01 -0.74
N VAL A 47 5.39 -23.99 -0.01
CA VAL A 47 5.71 -22.58 -0.25
C VAL A 47 6.52 -21.99 0.90
N SER A 48 7.34 -20.99 0.59
CA SER A 48 8.08 -20.24 1.59
C SER A 48 7.39 -18.92 1.93
N PHE A 49 7.50 -18.45 3.17
CA PHE A 49 7.09 -17.09 3.52
C PHE A 49 7.85 -16.03 2.69
N ASP A 50 9.06 -16.35 2.23
CA ASP A 50 9.87 -15.43 1.42
C ASP A 50 9.34 -15.32 -0.01
N ASP A 51 8.57 -16.33 -0.50
CA ASP A 51 7.93 -16.28 -1.82
C ASP A 51 6.81 -15.24 -1.86
N ALA A 52 6.17 -14.95 -0.73
CA ALA A 52 5.14 -13.93 -0.59
C ALA A 52 5.73 -12.64 0.01
N SER A 53 6.68 -12.05 -0.72
CA SER A 53 7.38 -10.83 -0.33
C SER A 53 7.12 -9.71 -1.33
N SER A 54 6.37 -8.69 -0.93
CA SER A 54 6.11 -7.49 -1.75
C SER A 54 7.42 -6.76 -2.06
N ILE A 55 8.31 -6.62 -1.09
CA ILE A 55 9.61 -5.97 -1.25
C ILE A 55 10.46 -6.65 -2.34
N SER A 56 10.47 -7.99 -2.38
CA SER A 56 11.29 -8.74 -3.34
C SER A 56 10.80 -8.61 -4.79
N HIS A 57 9.55 -8.19 -4.98
CA HIS A 57 8.89 -8.21 -6.29
C HIS A 57 8.52 -6.81 -6.79
N VAL A 58 8.33 -5.83 -5.90
CA VAL A 58 7.84 -4.50 -6.27
C VAL A 58 8.74 -3.81 -7.29
N ALA A 59 10.04 -3.94 -7.19
CA ALA A 59 11.00 -3.36 -8.14
C ALA A 59 10.89 -3.95 -9.57
N LYS A 60 10.26 -5.11 -9.73
CA LYS A 60 10.06 -5.78 -11.02
C LYS A 60 8.75 -5.38 -11.71
N ILE A 61 7.90 -4.61 -11.02
CA ILE A 61 6.64 -4.12 -11.55
C ILE A 61 6.93 -3.11 -12.65
N LYS A 62 6.31 -3.30 -13.82
CA LYS A 62 6.45 -2.39 -14.97
C LYS A 62 5.28 -1.43 -15.12
N ALA A 63 4.15 -1.75 -14.49
CA ALA A 63 2.98 -0.88 -14.49
C ALA A 63 3.12 0.20 -13.40
N PRO A 64 2.56 1.40 -13.60
CA PRO A 64 2.46 2.38 -12.54
C PRO A 64 1.80 1.81 -11.31
N LEU A 65 2.37 2.03 -10.12
CA LEU A 65 1.88 1.54 -8.84
C LEU A 65 1.44 2.72 -7.97
N PHE A 66 0.18 2.71 -7.55
CA PHE A 66 -0.31 3.57 -6.49
C PHE A 66 -0.38 2.79 -5.19
N LEU A 67 0.50 3.12 -4.27
CA LEU A 67 0.59 2.53 -2.95
C LEU A 67 -0.03 3.49 -1.94
N ILE A 68 -1.05 3.05 -1.22
CA ILE A 68 -1.72 3.85 -0.20
C ILE A 68 -1.73 3.11 1.13
N HIS A 69 -1.60 3.83 2.26
CA HIS A 69 -1.64 3.25 3.59
C HIS A 69 -2.08 4.29 4.61
N SER A 70 -2.99 3.90 5.50
CA SER A 70 -3.42 4.74 6.61
C SER A 70 -2.41 4.73 7.76
N GLU A 71 -2.13 5.90 8.35
CA GLU A 71 -1.32 6.00 9.58
C GLU A 71 -1.99 5.31 10.77
N GLY A 72 -3.34 5.29 10.78
CA GLY A 72 -4.15 4.66 11.83
C GLY A 72 -4.30 3.15 11.71
N ASP A 73 -3.68 2.52 10.71
CA ASP A 73 -3.77 1.07 10.50
C ASP A 73 -3.16 0.28 11.65
N ASN A 74 -4.04 -0.31 12.45
CA ASN A 74 -3.64 -1.13 13.59
C ASN A 74 -3.40 -2.60 13.25
N ASP A 75 -3.74 -3.03 12.04
CA ASP A 75 -3.58 -4.42 11.61
C ASP A 75 -2.23 -4.65 10.92
N THR A 76 -1.93 -3.80 9.96
CA THR A 76 -0.65 -3.81 9.25
C THR A 76 0.02 -2.45 9.46
N GLY A 77 1.08 -2.41 10.24
CA GLY A 77 1.74 -1.14 10.54
C GLY A 77 2.23 -0.42 9.27
N SER A 78 1.95 0.88 9.17
CA SER A 78 2.28 1.70 7.98
C SER A 78 3.76 1.69 7.59
N HIS A 79 4.66 1.41 8.55
CA HIS A 79 6.10 1.24 8.30
C HIS A 79 6.41 0.15 7.25
N GLN A 80 5.52 -0.86 7.10
CA GLN A 80 5.68 -1.89 6.08
C GLN A 80 5.55 -1.32 4.67
N SER A 81 4.55 -0.46 4.43
CA SER A 81 4.42 0.25 3.15
C SER A 81 5.53 1.28 2.94
N VAL A 82 6.00 1.95 4.00
CA VAL A 82 7.19 2.82 3.92
C VAL A 82 8.42 2.03 3.47
N ASN A 83 8.58 0.78 3.91
CA ASN A 83 9.68 -0.06 3.44
C ASN A 83 9.50 -0.49 1.97
N ILE A 84 8.28 -0.83 1.56
CA ILE A 84 7.98 -1.14 0.15
C ILE A 84 8.25 0.07 -0.73
N SER A 85 7.86 1.28 -0.30
CA SER A 85 7.98 2.50 -1.10
C SER A 85 9.41 2.87 -1.49
N LYS A 86 10.41 2.39 -0.74
CA LYS A 86 11.83 2.57 -1.06
C LYS A 86 12.28 1.79 -2.31
N HIS A 87 11.44 0.88 -2.81
CA HIS A 87 11.76 -0.03 -3.90
C HIS A 87 10.76 0.04 -5.07
N ILE A 88 9.78 0.97 -5.02
CA ILE A 88 8.80 1.13 -6.10
C ILE A 88 9.43 1.76 -7.33
N PRO A 89 8.92 1.48 -8.55
CA PRO A 89 9.35 2.13 -9.79
C PRO A 89 9.11 3.65 -9.77
N GLU A 90 9.87 4.41 -10.59
CA GLU A 90 9.74 5.87 -10.71
C GLU A 90 8.32 6.33 -11.12
N SER A 91 7.62 5.52 -11.92
CA SER A 91 6.23 5.77 -12.32
C SER A 91 5.20 5.44 -11.24
N SER A 92 5.61 5.38 -9.99
CA SER A 92 4.79 4.95 -8.88
C SER A 92 4.70 6.02 -7.80
N VAL A 93 3.66 5.97 -6.98
CA VAL A 93 3.44 6.92 -5.88
C VAL A 93 3.10 6.16 -4.62
N PHE A 94 3.69 6.56 -3.51
CA PHE A 94 3.27 6.17 -2.17
C PHE A 94 2.56 7.34 -1.49
N HIS A 95 1.34 7.09 -1.04
CA HIS A 95 0.53 8.04 -0.28
C HIS A 95 0.24 7.50 1.12
N HIS A 96 0.73 8.21 2.12
CA HIS A 96 0.48 7.90 3.52
C HIS A 96 -0.63 8.81 4.04
N THR A 97 -1.82 8.24 4.28
CA THR A 97 -2.97 9.03 4.73
C THR A 97 -2.93 9.24 6.24
N GLN A 98 -3.34 10.44 6.65
CA GLN A 98 -3.47 10.83 8.07
C GLN A 98 -4.94 11.04 8.44
N TRP A 99 -5.81 10.22 7.86
CA TRP A 99 -7.26 10.37 8.07
C TRP A 99 -7.78 9.62 9.31
N GLY A 100 -6.90 8.86 9.98
CA GLY A 100 -7.24 8.13 11.21
C GLY A 100 -8.05 6.87 10.99
N SER A 101 -8.15 6.39 9.76
CA SER A 101 -8.84 5.14 9.46
C SER A 101 -8.00 3.93 9.85
N ASP A 102 -8.67 2.82 10.18
CA ASP A 102 -8.05 1.53 10.40
C ASP A 102 -7.76 0.81 9.08
N HIS A 103 -7.25 -0.41 9.15
CA HIS A 103 -6.81 -1.23 8.02
C HIS A 103 -7.79 -1.24 6.84
N THR A 104 -7.38 -0.77 5.69
CA THR A 104 -8.16 -0.67 4.44
C THR A 104 -9.47 0.14 4.54
N HIS A 105 -9.71 0.86 5.63
CA HIS A 105 -10.96 1.60 5.82
C HIS A 105 -10.97 2.99 5.17
N ASP A 106 -9.85 3.46 4.65
CA ASP A 106 -9.78 4.76 3.97
C ASP A 106 -10.76 4.87 2.81
N ILE A 107 -10.91 3.80 2.03
CA ILE A 107 -11.83 3.75 0.89
C ILE A 107 -13.31 3.89 1.30
N THR A 108 -13.69 3.43 2.49
CA THR A 108 -15.07 3.48 2.98
C THR A 108 -15.35 4.70 3.83
N ALA A 109 -14.41 5.06 4.71
CA ALA A 109 -14.56 6.19 5.62
C ALA A 109 -14.34 7.55 4.93
N HIS A 110 -13.50 7.59 3.90
CA HIS A 110 -13.12 8.81 3.18
C HIS A 110 -13.22 8.62 1.67
N THR A 111 -14.33 8.06 1.19
CA THR A 111 -14.55 7.62 -0.20
C THR A 111 -14.20 8.69 -1.23
N ASP A 112 -14.63 9.94 -1.01
CA ASP A 112 -14.41 11.02 -2.00
C ASP A 112 -12.94 11.44 -2.05
N LYS A 113 -12.28 11.54 -0.90
CA LYS A 113 -10.84 11.83 -0.83
C LYS A 113 -10.03 10.71 -1.47
N TYR A 114 -10.40 9.46 -1.16
CA TYR A 114 -9.73 8.29 -1.72
C TYR A 114 -9.86 8.25 -3.26
N LYS A 115 -11.07 8.46 -3.78
CA LYS A 115 -11.32 8.56 -5.22
C LYS A 115 -10.51 9.66 -5.87
N ALA A 116 -10.48 10.87 -5.27
CA ALA A 116 -9.73 11.99 -5.80
C ALA A 116 -8.23 11.67 -5.90
N LEU A 117 -7.64 11.00 -4.91
CA LEU A 117 -6.25 10.57 -4.97
C LEU A 117 -5.99 9.58 -6.10
N VAL A 118 -6.88 8.60 -6.28
CA VAL A 118 -6.76 7.60 -7.37
C VAL A 118 -6.89 8.28 -8.73
N GLU A 119 -7.86 9.20 -8.92
CA GLU A 119 -8.03 9.92 -10.17
C GLU A 119 -6.84 10.82 -10.49
N ASN A 120 -6.29 11.53 -9.51
CA ASN A 120 -5.07 12.33 -9.69
C ASN A 120 -3.88 11.45 -10.11
N PHE A 121 -3.74 10.28 -9.50
CA PHE A 121 -2.72 9.33 -9.91
C PHE A 121 -2.92 8.84 -11.35
N LYS A 122 -4.15 8.46 -11.71
CA LYS A 122 -4.51 8.02 -13.06
C LYS A 122 -4.20 9.11 -14.10
N ALA A 123 -4.63 10.33 -13.85
CA ALA A 123 -4.39 11.46 -14.74
C ALA A 123 -2.90 11.69 -15.01
N LYS A 124 -2.05 11.50 -14.00
CA LYS A 124 -0.61 11.74 -14.13
C LYS A 124 0.16 10.59 -14.78
N TYR A 125 -0.17 9.35 -14.40
CA TYR A 125 0.63 8.19 -14.76
C TYR A 125 -0.02 7.23 -15.75
N VAL A 126 -1.33 7.41 -16.03
CA VAL A 126 -2.11 6.54 -16.92
C VAL A 126 -2.92 7.39 -17.91
N PRO A 127 -2.27 8.19 -18.78
CA PRO A 127 -2.94 9.20 -19.62
C PRO A 127 -4.07 8.67 -20.51
N ARG A 128 -3.99 7.41 -20.95
CA ARG A 128 -5.03 6.77 -21.77
C ARG A 128 -6.40 6.64 -21.09
N TRP A 129 -6.45 6.71 -19.77
CA TRP A 129 -7.71 6.61 -19.01
C TRP A 129 -8.39 7.96 -18.85
N SER A 130 -7.63 9.07 -18.88
CA SER A 130 -8.17 10.41 -18.78
C SER A 130 -9.00 10.81 -20.01
N GLU A 131 -8.79 10.17 -21.14
CA GLU A 131 -9.55 10.43 -22.36
C GLU A 131 -10.94 9.73 -22.38
N CYS A 132 -11.12 8.69 -21.56
CA CYS A 132 -12.36 7.90 -21.54
C CYS A 132 -13.39 8.41 -20.51
N ASP A 133 -12.95 9.06 -19.45
CA ASP A 133 -13.81 9.43 -18.31
C ASP A 133 -14.26 10.91 -18.31
N THR A 134 -13.83 11.73 -19.27
CA THR A 134 -14.17 13.17 -19.32
C THR A 134 -15.63 13.47 -19.65
N GLU A 135 -16.43 12.49 -20.05
CA GLU A 135 -17.85 12.71 -20.32
C GLU A 135 -18.78 12.58 -19.10
N THR A 136 -18.31 12.09 -17.94
CA THR A 136 -19.22 11.70 -16.84
C THR A 136 -18.98 12.37 -15.47
N LEU A 137 -17.90 13.11 -15.26
CA LEU A 137 -17.63 13.70 -13.94
C LEU A 137 -17.53 15.23 -14.04
N GLY A 138 -18.64 15.88 -13.66
CA GLY A 138 -18.69 17.33 -13.45
C GLY A 138 -17.60 17.77 -12.47
N SER A 139 -16.99 18.89 -12.78
CA SER A 139 -15.95 19.57 -12.01
C SER A 139 -16.30 19.72 -10.53
N ASN A 140 -15.67 18.96 -9.66
CA ASN A 140 -15.69 19.24 -8.23
C ASN A 140 -14.29 19.65 -7.76
N SER A 141 -14.14 20.95 -7.59
CA SER A 141 -12.98 21.63 -7.01
C SER A 141 -12.89 21.40 -5.47
N ILE A 142 -12.66 20.16 -5.05
CA ILE A 142 -12.58 19.83 -3.61
C ILE A 142 -11.12 19.95 -3.06
N LEU A 143 -10.14 20.15 -3.94
CA LEU A 143 -8.73 20.07 -3.55
C LEU A 143 -8.04 21.41 -3.24
N GLU A 144 -8.74 22.55 -3.31
CA GLU A 144 -8.08 23.85 -3.14
C GLU A 144 -7.77 24.27 -1.70
N ASN A 145 -8.24 23.54 -0.68
CA ASN A 145 -8.12 23.97 0.72
C ASN A 145 -7.42 22.99 1.68
N GLU A 146 -6.76 21.94 1.21
CA GLU A 146 -5.89 21.17 2.10
C GLU A 146 -4.47 21.77 2.08
N PRO A 147 -3.88 22.02 3.28
CA PRO A 147 -2.49 22.48 3.33
C PRO A 147 -1.58 21.45 2.67
N PRO A 148 -0.49 21.86 2.01
CA PRO A 148 0.43 20.93 1.37
C PRO A 148 0.87 19.90 2.40
N LEU A 149 0.53 18.65 2.13
CA LEU A 149 0.88 17.52 2.99
C LEU A 149 2.38 17.53 3.21
N LYS A 150 2.79 17.91 4.44
CA LYS A 150 4.16 17.73 4.91
C LYS A 150 4.38 16.24 5.13
N GLY A 151 4.62 15.52 4.07
CA GLY A 151 4.83 14.09 4.12
C GLY A 151 5.74 13.70 2.98
N LEU A 152 6.90 13.27 3.31
CA LEU A 152 7.92 12.53 2.56
C LEU A 152 7.73 12.51 1.03
N ASN A 153 8.01 13.62 0.38
CA ASN A 153 8.48 13.58 -1.00
C ASN A 153 9.87 12.92 -0.95
N ILE A 154 9.92 11.60 -1.05
CA ILE A 154 11.14 10.92 -1.42
C ILE A 154 11.29 11.14 -2.93
N SER A 155 11.80 12.31 -3.30
CA SER A 155 12.41 12.52 -4.60
C SER A 155 13.71 11.70 -4.57
N LEU A 156 13.69 10.53 -5.14
CA LEU A 156 14.90 9.78 -5.44
C LEU A 156 15.52 10.44 -6.66
N ASN A 157 16.65 11.13 -6.47
CA ASN A 157 17.61 11.43 -7.52
C ASN A 157 18.23 10.12 -8.01
#